data_a45da738e00ddc5f8e23f8ef9bf8cb21
#
_entry.id   a45da738e00ddc5f8e23f8ef9bf8cb21
#
_cell.length_a   1.000
_cell.length_b   1.000
_cell.length_c   1.000
_cell.angle_alpha   90.00
_cell.angle_beta   90.00
_cell.angle_gamma   90.00
#
_symmetry.space_group_name_H-M   'P 1'
#
loop_
_entity.id
_entity.type
_entity.pdbx_description
1 polymer ?
#
loop_
_entity_poly.entity_id
_entity_poly.type
_entity_poly.pdbx_seq_one_letter_code
_entity_poly.pdbx_strand_id
1 'polypeptide(L)'
;MSQLSTHPASLPATAGRPVRSVRATTSSPEFLLVGIDDLLNNRAITGAADLGDGRLNAWGNSFPAEELPAPGMLVEVAGIPFQWANAHTEGDNVRCEGQIIDIPPARYDWIYLLAASERRSEDTLWAYYDDGYADPLRVGVSDFLDGTPVFGELPGFRTTRMHYPHHVQHGLPTTMWLSRVGMPRHGRALALRLPRSVALHVFAVTLLTGIDVRRADGTTA
;
A
#
# COMPACT_ATOMS: atom_id res chain seq x y z
N MET A 1 -31.92 -6.20 -22.47
CA MET A 1 -31.63 -5.46 -21.22
C MET A 1 -31.36 -6.49 -20.13
N SER A 2 -30.10 -6.90 -19.96
CA SER A 2 -29.68 -7.85 -18.91
C SER A 2 -29.31 -7.07 -17.65
N GLN A 3 -30.07 -7.29 -16.59
CA GLN A 3 -29.70 -6.77 -15.27
C GLN A 3 -28.52 -7.58 -14.73
N LEU A 4 -27.37 -6.93 -14.55
CA LEU A 4 -26.24 -7.48 -13.81
C LEU A 4 -26.59 -7.44 -12.31
N SER A 5 -26.95 -8.60 -11.77
CA SER A 5 -27.11 -8.81 -10.33
C SER A 5 -25.71 -8.78 -9.68
N THR A 6 -25.38 -7.68 -9.03
CA THR A 6 -24.18 -7.59 -8.19
C THR A 6 -24.46 -8.31 -6.87
N HIS A 7 -24.06 -9.58 -6.77
CA HIS A 7 -24.05 -10.29 -5.50
C HIS A 7 -22.90 -9.70 -4.64
N PRO A 8 -23.14 -9.40 -3.35
CA PRO A 8 -22.08 -9.02 -2.44
C PRO A 8 -21.12 -10.22 -2.30
N ALA A 9 -19.82 -9.97 -2.55
CA ALA A 9 -18.79 -10.98 -2.34
C ALA A 9 -18.66 -11.23 -0.84
N SER A 10 -19.08 -12.39 -0.37
CA SER A 10 -18.84 -12.81 1.02
C SER A 10 -17.34 -13.01 1.27
N LEU A 11 -16.87 -12.57 2.42
CA LEU A 11 -15.50 -12.84 2.90
C LEU A 11 -15.30 -14.36 3.00
N PRO A 12 -14.19 -14.92 2.48
CA PRO A 12 -13.83 -16.30 2.77
C PRO A 12 -13.56 -16.43 4.28
N ALA A 13 -14.12 -17.47 4.91
CA ALA A 13 -13.86 -17.78 6.31
C ALA A 13 -12.38 -18.15 6.49
N THR A 14 -11.58 -17.21 7.01
CA THR A 14 -10.17 -17.42 7.31
C THR A 14 -10.02 -17.62 8.82
N ALA A 15 -9.43 -18.74 9.21
CA ALA A 15 -9.06 -19.03 10.60
C ALA A 15 -8.08 -17.96 11.11
N GLY A 16 -8.41 -17.37 12.26
CA GLY A 16 -7.76 -16.19 12.81
C GLY A 16 -6.24 -16.31 12.97
N ARG A 17 -5.53 -15.39 12.31
CA ARG A 17 -4.13 -15.03 12.62
C ARG A 17 -4.15 -13.71 13.41
N PRO A 18 -3.27 -13.55 14.40
CA PRO A 18 -3.24 -12.31 15.18
C PRO A 18 -2.76 -11.13 14.34
N VAL A 19 -3.54 -10.07 14.35
CA VAL A 19 -3.17 -8.78 13.76
C VAL A 19 -2.09 -8.13 14.63
N ARG A 20 -0.90 -7.94 14.12
CA ARG A 20 0.13 -7.10 14.74
C ARG A 20 -0.07 -5.65 14.28
N SER A 21 -0.87 -4.90 15.02
CA SER A 21 -0.93 -3.44 14.87
C SER A 21 0.10 -2.78 15.79
N VAL A 22 0.94 -1.94 15.23
CA VAL A 22 1.79 -1.04 16.02
C VAL A 22 1.01 0.26 16.21
N ARG A 23 0.67 0.60 17.45
CA ARG A 23 0.07 1.91 17.77
C ARG A 23 1.13 3.00 17.68
N ALA A 24 0.97 3.94 16.77
CA ALA A 24 1.67 5.20 16.85
C ALA A 24 1.01 6.09 17.91
N THR A 25 1.81 6.77 18.70
CA THR A 25 1.36 7.70 19.74
C THR A 25 0.56 8.84 19.14
N THR A 26 -0.60 9.11 19.73
CA THR A 26 -1.64 10.04 19.35
C THR A 26 -1.17 11.47 19.13
N SER A 27 -1.38 11.98 17.93
CA SER A 27 -1.71 13.39 17.67
C SER A 27 -2.81 13.41 16.61
N SER A 28 -3.86 14.20 16.77
CA SER A 28 -4.93 14.34 15.77
C SER A 28 -4.38 14.90 14.45
N PRO A 29 -4.63 14.25 13.29
CA PRO A 29 -5.39 13.03 13.04
C PRO A 29 -4.63 11.74 13.44
N GLU A 30 -5.36 10.68 13.78
CA GLU A 30 -4.76 9.43 14.24
C GLU A 30 -4.41 8.54 13.04
N PHE A 31 -3.12 8.25 12.86
CA PHE A 31 -2.64 7.32 11.85
C PHE A 31 -2.48 5.92 12.44
N LEU A 32 -2.97 4.93 11.71
CA LEU A 32 -2.73 3.51 11.97
C LEU A 32 -1.70 2.99 10.96
N LEU A 33 -0.54 2.58 11.45
CA LEU A 33 0.46 1.90 10.65
C LEU A 33 0.04 0.43 10.48
N VAL A 34 -0.08 -0.04 9.25
CA VAL A 34 -0.53 -1.40 8.93
C VAL A 34 0.67 -2.26 8.60
N GLY A 35 0.90 -3.32 9.39
CA GLY A 35 1.94 -4.31 9.10
C GLY A 35 1.56 -5.16 7.89
N ILE A 36 2.48 -5.28 6.94
CA ILE A 36 2.32 -6.11 5.74
C ILE A 36 3.40 -7.20 5.64
N ASP A 37 4.23 -7.36 6.65
CA ASP A 37 5.40 -8.24 6.63
C ASP A 37 5.06 -9.69 6.28
N ASP A 38 3.93 -10.20 6.78
CA ASP A 38 3.45 -11.56 6.49
C ASP A 38 2.94 -11.76 5.06
N LEU A 39 2.84 -10.69 4.27
CA LEU A 39 2.33 -10.70 2.90
C LEU A 39 3.41 -10.47 1.85
N LEU A 40 4.66 -10.19 2.28
CA LEU A 40 5.77 -9.95 1.37
C LEU A 40 6.01 -11.16 0.47
N ASN A 41 6.00 -10.95 -0.83
CA ASN A 41 6.06 -12.02 -1.83
C ASN A 41 6.92 -11.67 -3.05
N ASN A 42 7.61 -10.53 -3.01
CA ASN A 42 8.42 -10.07 -4.14
C ASN A 42 9.62 -9.26 -3.67
N ARG A 43 10.71 -9.29 -4.43
CA ARG A 43 11.92 -8.50 -4.18
C ARG A 43 12.06 -7.40 -5.21
N ALA A 44 11.76 -6.17 -4.81
CA ALA A 44 11.89 -4.98 -5.66
C ALA A 44 13.04 -4.06 -5.25
N ILE A 45 13.74 -4.38 -4.17
CA ILE A 45 14.88 -3.60 -3.64
C ILE A 45 16.09 -4.53 -3.58
N THR A 46 17.24 -4.10 -4.13
CA THR A 46 18.50 -4.86 -4.07
C THR A 46 19.66 -3.97 -3.69
N GLY A 47 20.66 -4.54 -3.03
CA GLY A 47 21.97 -3.92 -2.89
C GLY A 47 22.83 -4.10 -4.13
N ALA A 48 23.96 -3.40 -4.20
CA ALA A 48 24.91 -3.54 -5.31
C ALA A 48 25.54 -4.94 -5.41
N ALA A 49 25.51 -5.72 -4.30
CA ALA A 49 26.00 -7.10 -4.27
C ALA A 49 24.98 -8.13 -4.79
N ASP A 50 23.68 -7.78 -4.80
CA ASP A 50 22.56 -8.71 -5.02
C ASP A 50 21.71 -8.32 -6.24
N LEU A 51 22.30 -7.66 -7.23
CA LEU A 51 21.60 -7.13 -8.40
C LEU A 51 20.70 -8.15 -9.09
N GLY A 52 21.16 -9.41 -9.16
CA GLY A 52 20.45 -10.50 -9.83
C GLY A 52 19.15 -10.96 -9.13
N ASP A 53 18.90 -10.49 -7.91
CA ASP A 53 17.73 -10.87 -7.11
C ASP A 53 16.49 -9.99 -7.39
N GLY A 54 16.68 -8.88 -8.11
CA GLY A 54 15.59 -7.95 -8.43
C GLY A 54 14.45 -8.60 -9.21
N ARG A 55 13.21 -8.26 -8.83
CA ARG A 55 11.96 -8.81 -9.42
C ARG A 55 10.86 -7.75 -9.50
N LEU A 56 11.22 -6.46 -9.55
CA LEU A 56 10.20 -5.40 -9.68
C LEU A 56 9.40 -5.56 -10.98
N ASN A 57 10.06 -6.02 -12.03
CA ASN A 57 9.42 -6.25 -13.34
C ASN A 57 10.04 -7.48 -14.04
N ALA A 58 9.53 -7.80 -15.24
CA ALA A 58 9.98 -8.93 -16.02
C ALA A 58 11.46 -8.86 -16.45
N TRP A 59 12.07 -7.67 -16.41
CA TRP A 59 13.50 -7.49 -16.71
C TRP A 59 14.41 -7.63 -15.49
N GLY A 60 13.85 -7.94 -14.31
CA GLY A 60 14.62 -8.08 -13.09
C GLY A 60 15.17 -6.76 -12.54
N ASN A 61 14.53 -5.65 -12.86
CA ASN A 61 14.92 -4.36 -12.29
C ASN A 61 14.56 -4.27 -10.80
N SER A 62 15.23 -3.37 -10.10
CA SER A 62 14.96 -3.08 -8.69
C SER A 62 15.39 -1.67 -8.32
N PHE A 63 14.85 -1.19 -7.20
CA PHE A 63 15.31 0.02 -6.54
C PHE A 63 16.65 -0.22 -5.84
N PRO A 64 17.54 0.77 -5.79
CA PRO A 64 18.79 0.68 -5.02
C PRO A 64 18.52 0.79 -3.51
N ALA A 65 18.89 -0.23 -2.74
CA ALA A 65 18.72 -0.25 -1.30
C ALA A 65 19.45 0.92 -0.60
N GLU A 66 20.55 1.36 -1.16
CA GLU A 66 21.39 2.43 -0.63
C GLU A 66 20.72 3.81 -0.64
N GLU A 67 19.64 3.96 -1.42
CA GLU A 67 18.89 5.21 -1.57
C GLU A 67 17.49 5.14 -0.93
N LEU A 68 17.18 4.06 -0.24
CA LEU A 68 15.89 3.84 0.42
C LEU A 68 16.05 3.63 1.94
N PRO A 69 14.97 3.76 2.71
CA PRO A 69 15.00 3.46 4.13
C PRO A 69 15.43 2.01 4.41
N ALA A 70 16.14 1.82 5.52
CA ALA A 70 16.47 0.48 5.96
C ALA A 70 15.19 -0.30 6.36
N PRO A 71 15.17 -1.64 6.18
CA PRO A 71 14.04 -2.47 6.55
C PRO A 71 13.59 -2.25 7.99
N GLY A 72 12.27 -2.20 8.21
CA GLY A 72 11.66 -2.03 9.53
C GLY A 72 11.70 -0.61 10.11
N MET A 73 12.23 0.37 9.39
CA MET A 73 12.24 1.76 9.87
C MET A 73 10.85 2.40 9.84
N LEU A 74 10.60 3.27 10.81
CA LEU A 74 9.52 4.24 10.74
C LEU A 74 9.96 5.43 9.89
N VAL A 75 9.22 5.75 8.86
CA VAL A 75 9.51 6.85 7.94
C VAL A 75 8.32 7.79 7.82
N GLU A 76 8.57 9.05 7.50
CA GLU A 76 7.53 10.02 7.23
C GLU A 76 7.65 10.52 5.79
N VAL A 77 6.55 10.51 5.05
CA VAL A 77 6.46 11.00 3.68
C VAL A 77 5.29 11.98 3.58
N ALA A 78 5.57 13.22 3.26
CA ALA A 78 4.56 14.29 3.16
C ALA A 78 3.65 14.41 4.40
N GLY A 79 4.20 14.23 5.60
CA GLY A 79 3.47 14.29 6.87
C GLY A 79 2.71 13.01 7.22
N ILE A 80 2.83 11.94 6.42
CA ILE A 80 2.21 10.63 6.67
C ILE A 80 3.27 9.67 7.18
N PRO A 81 3.11 9.08 8.39
CA PRO A 81 4.03 8.08 8.91
C PRO A 81 3.77 6.72 8.27
N PHE A 82 4.83 5.98 7.97
CA PHE A 82 4.77 4.61 7.45
C PHE A 82 5.72 3.70 8.22
N GLN A 83 5.27 2.49 8.49
CA GLN A 83 6.14 1.40 8.86
C GLN A 83 6.70 0.80 7.57
N TRP A 84 8.00 1.02 7.33
CA TRP A 84 8.68 0.39 6.20
C TRP A 84 8.74 -1.13 6.44
N ALA A 85 8.40 -1.91 5.41
CA ALA A 85 8.37 -3.36 5.55
C ALA A 85 9.73 -3.92 6.00
N ASN A 86 9.71 -4.93 6.86
CA ASN A 86 10.90 -5.70 7.18
C ASN A 86 11.21 -6.61 6.00
N ALA A 87 12.36 -6.40 5.34
CA ALA A 87 12.79 -7.29 4.28
C ALA A 87 13.07 -8.69 4.84
N HIS A 88 12.50 -9.70 4.20
CA HIS A 88 12.71 -11.12 4.50
C HIS A 88 13.37 -11.83 3.33
N THR A 89 13.69 -13.10 3.51
CA THR A 89 14.17 -13.96 2.41
C THR A 89 13.16 -14.04 1.26
N GLU A 90 11.88 -13.88 1.55
CA GLU A 90 10.78 -13.97 0.57
C GLU A 90 10.49 -12.66 -0.16
N GLY A 91 10.93 -11.50 0.39
CA GLY A 91 10.70 -10.22 -0.27
C GLY A 91 10.84 -8.99 0.61
N ASP A 92 10.58 -7.83 0.00
CA ASP A 92 10.60 -6.50 0.61
C ASP A 92 9.35 -5.68 0.27
N ASN A 93 8.45 -6.25 -0.53
CA ASN A 93 7.19 -5.61 -0.93
C ASN A 93 6.12 -6.68 -1.24
N VAL A 94 4.89 -6.22 -1.32
CA VAL A 94 3.75 -7.03 -1.77
C VAL A 94 3.48 -6.74 -3.24
N ARG A 95 3.78 -7.68 -4.12
CA ARG A 95 3.27 -7.72 -5.48
C ARG A 95 1.79 -8.08 -5.41
N CYS A 96 0.93 -7.21 -5.94
CA CYS A 96 -0.50 -7.30 -5.73
C CYS A 96 -1.14 -8.47 -6.49
N GLU A 97 -1.63 -9.46 -5.74
CA GLU A 97 -2.32 -10.65 -6.25
C GLU A 97 -3.68 -10.86 -5.57
N GLY A 98 -4.21 -9.81 -4.94
CA GLY A 98 -5.48 -9.83 -4.22
C GLY A 98 -5.36 -10.29 -2.76
N GLN A 99 -4.21 -10.07 -2.14
CA GLN A 99 -3.99 -10.36 -0.72
C GLN A 99 -4.95 -9.57 0.15
N ILE A 100 -5.37 -10.20 1.25
CA ILE A 100 -6.22 -9.58 2.25
C ILE A 100 -5.36 -9.09 3.41
N ILE A 101 -5.58 -7.84 3.79
CA ILE A 101 -4.97 -7.20 4.95
C ILE A 101 -6.06 -7.01 5.99
N ASP A 102 -6.00 -7.75 7.09
CA ASP A 102 -6.89 -7.53 8.22
C ASP A 102 -6.49 -6.24 8.94
N ILE A 103 -7.48 -5.42 9.26
CA ILE A 103 -7.26 -4.15 9.96
C ILE A 103 -8.15 -4.08 11.21
N PRO A 104 -7.76 -3.36 12.26
CA PRO A 104 -8.62 -3.14 13.42
C PRO A 104 -9.95 -2.55 12.99
N PRO A 105 -11.09 -3.07 13.50
CA PRO A 105 -12.42 -2.58 13.14
C PRO A 105 -12.60 -1.11 13.57
N ALA A 106 -12.55 -0.19 12.61
CA ALA A 106 -12.73 1.23 12.83
C ALA A 106 -13.24 1.94 11.57
N ARG A 107 -13.70 3.18 11.73
CA ARG A 107 -13.93 4.09 10.63
C ARG A 107 -12.60 4.66 10.18
N TYR A 108 -12.34 4.59 8.88
CA TYR A 108 -11.19 5.20 8.24
C TYR A 108 -11.66 6.15 7.15
N ASP A 109 -10.98 7.29 7.01
CA ASP A 109 -11.27 8.27 5.96
C ASP A 109 -10.34 8.09 4.76
N TRP A 110 -9.09 7.64 4.99
CA TRP A 110 -8.07 7.51 3.95
C TRP A 110 -7.18 6.27 4.14
N ILE A 111 -6.80 5.72 3.00
CA ILE A 111 -5.72 4.73 2.87
C ILE A 111 -4.56 5.43 2.17
N TYR A 112 -3.38 5.36 2.74
CA TYR A 112 -2.14 5.82 2.14
C TYR A 112 -1.26 4.61 1.82
N LEU A 113 -0.72 4.58 0.61
CA LEU A 113 0.14 3.51 0.12
C LEU A 113 1.47 4.10 -0.34
N LEU A 114 2.58 3.55 0.13
CA LEU A 114 3.84 3.67 -0.60
C LEU A 114 3.87 2.55 -1.62
N ALA A 115 3.84 2.90 -2.89
CA ALA A 115 3.65 1.95 -3.98
C ALA A 115 4.48 2.30 -5.20
N ALA A 116 4.78 1.30 -6.01
CA ALA A 116 5.36 1.45 -7.34
C ALA A 116 4.54 0.65 -8.34
N SER A 117 4.63 1.04 -9.60
CA SER A 117 4.03 0.27 -10.68
C SER A 117 4.99 0.11 -11.85
N GLU A 118 5.04 -1.10 -12.44
CA GLU A 118 5.84 -1.39 -13.63
C GLU A 118 5.47 -0.51 -14.83
N ARG A 119 4.23 -0.02 -14.84
CA ARG A 119 3.65 0.93 -15.80
C ARG A 119 2.61 1.75 -15.05
N ARG A 120 2.12 2.80 -15.66
CA ARG A 120 0.91 3.46 -15.18
C ARG A 120 -0.22 2.44 -15.06
N SER A 121 -0.64 2.13 -13.83
CA SER A 121 -1.67 1.14 -13.53
C SER A 121 -2.79 1.75 -12.73
N GLU A 122 -4.00 1.32 -13.04
CA GLU A 122 -5.21 1.65 -12.30
C GLU A 122 -5.98 0.37 -12.07
N ASP A 123 -6.40 0.13 -10.83
CA ASP A 123 -7.12 -1.08 -10.46
C ASP A 123 -8.01 -0.82 -9.22
N THR A 124 -8.64 -1.85 -8.70
CA THR A 124 -9.57 -1.77 -7.58
C THR A 124 -8.97 -2.39 -6.33
N LEU A 125 -8.88 -1.60 -5.27
CA LEU A 125 -8.72 -2.05 -3.90
C LEU A 125 -10.12 -2.21 -3.30
N TRP A 126 -10.36 -3.23 -2.48
CA TRP A 126 -11.66 -3.42 -1.83
C TRP A 126 -11.54 -3.19 -0.33
N ALA A 127 -12.48 -2.44 0.23
CA ALA A 127 -12.66 -2.32 1.67
C ALA A 127 -13.88 -3.14 2.11
N TYR A 128 -13.70 -4.01 3.11
CA TYR A 128 -14.75 -4.85 3.69
C TYR A 128 -15.16 -4.29 5.05
N TYR A 129 -16.47 -4.28 5.34
CA TYR A 129 -17.05 -3.65 6.50
C TYR A 129 -17.78 -4.67 7.39
N ASP A 130 -17.97 -4.31 8.67
CA ASP A 130 -18.62 -5.15 9.69
C ASP A 130 -20.13 -5.36 9.43
N ASP A 131 -20.76 -4.51 8.62
CA ASP A 131 -22.14 -4.64 8.16
C ASP A 131 -22.31 -5.60 6.96
N GLY A 132 -21.22 -6.25 6.52
CA GLY A 132 -21.21 -7.20 5.41
C GLY A 132 -21.10 -6.57 4.01
N TYR A 133 -20.98 -5.26 3.92
CA TYR A 133 -20.74 -4.58 2.65
C TYR A 133 -19.26 -4.58 2.27
N ALA A 134 -19.00 -4.41 0.97
CA ALA A 134 -17.66 -4.19 0.43
C ALA A 134 -17.71 -3.07 -0.61
N ASP A 135 -16.83 -2.11 -0.49
CA ASP A 135 -16.73 -0.99 -1.42
C ASP A 135 -15.51 -1.17 -2.35
N PRO A 136 -15.70 -1.04 -3.68
CA PRO A 136 -14.60 -0.93 -4.60
C PRO A 136 -13.99 0.47 -4.53
N LEU A 137 -12.71 0.56 -4.25
CA LEU A 137 -11.97 1.81 -4.15
C LEU A 137 -10.96 1.86 -5.31
N ARG A 138 -11.03 2.91 -6.09
CA ARG A 138 -10.09 3.11 -7.20
C ARG A 138 -8.72 3.47 -6.66
N VAL A 139 -7.70 2.74 -7.08
CA VAL A 139 -6.29 3.03 -6.82
C VAL A 139 -5.55 3.18 -8.13
N GLY A 140 -4.78 4.27 -8.27
CA GLY A 140 -3.91 4.51 -9.41
C GLY A 140 -2.48 4.73 -8.92
N VAL A 141 -1.52 4.17 -9.66
CA VAL A 141 -0.09 4.34 -9.41
C VAL A 141 0.61 4.59 -10.73
N SER A 142 1.32 5.69 -10.84
CA SER A 142 2.11 6.05 -12.02
C SER A 142 3.29 5.13 -12.21
N ASP A 143 3.82 5.11 -13.42
CA ASP A 143 5.03 4.36 -13.77
C ASP A 143 6.19 4.76 -12.84
N PHE A 144 6.93 3.77 -12.37
CA PHE A 144 8.07 4.00 -11.49
C PHE A 144 9.26 4.67 -12.19
N LEU A 145 9.32 4.60 -13.52
CA LEU A 145 10.33 5.28 -14.35
C LEU A 145 9.91 6.69 -14.77
N ASP A 146 8.61 6.98 -14.78
CA ASP A 146 8.11 8.32 -15.11
C ASP A 146 8.13 9.20 -13.87
N GLY A 147 8.75 10.36 -13.96
CA GLY A 147 8.74 11.34 -12.87
C GLY A 147 7.45 12.15 -12.74
N THR A 148 6.44 11.89 -13.56
CA THR A 148 5.19 12.67 -13.64
C THR A 148 4.03 11.89 -13.05
N PRO A 149 3.42 12.37 -11.94
CA PRO A 149 2.24 11.73 -11.36
C PRO A 149 1.01 11.92 -12.26
N VAL A 150 0.25 10.85 -12.50
CA VAL A 150 -0.94 10.87 -13.37
C VAL A 150 -2.24 10.79 -12.56
N PHE A 151 -2.19 10.22 -11.35
CA PHE A 151 -3.37 10.00 -10.52
C PHE A 151 -3.45 10.94 -9.31
N GLY A 152 -2.59 11.98 -9.26
CA GLY A 152 -2.54 12.93 -8.16
C GLY A 152 -1.77 12.44 -6.93
N GLU A 153 -0.98 11.38 -7.10
CA GLU A 153 -0.03 10.89 -6.10
C GLU A 153 1.16 11.85 -5.96
N LEU A 154 1.87 11.73 -4.84
CA LEU A 154 3.09 12.48 -4.58
C LEU A 154 4.31 11.56 -4.70
N PRO A 155 5.50 12.08 -5.06
CA PRO A 155 6.73 11.32 -4.92
C PRO A 155 6.95 10.95 -3.45
N GLY A 156 7.00 9.64 -3.16
CA GLY A 156 7.37 9.13 -1.84
C GLY A 156 8.88 9.07 -1.68
N PHE A 157 9.52 8.25 -2.51
CA PHE A 157 10.98 8.17 -2.62
C PHE A 157 11.39 8.26 -4.08
N ARG A 158 12.46 8.98 -4.35
CA ARG A 158 13.04 9.10 -5.69
C ARG A 158 14.51 8.76 -5.63
N THR A 159 14.90 7.78 -6.42
CA THR A 159 16.30 7.37 -6.53
C THR A 159 17.00 8.09 -7.68
N THR A 160 18.34 8.03 -7.72
CA THR A 160 19.16 8.64 -8.78
C THR A 160 19.60 7.62 -9.82
N ARG A 161 19.36 6.33 -9.54
CA ARG A 161 19.78 5.18 -10.36
C ARG A 161 18.77 4.06 -10.23
N MET A 162 18.88 3.09 -11.11
CA MET A 162 18.13 1.84 -11.09
C MET A 162 19.08 0.66 -11.16
N HIS A 163 18.75 -0.43 -10.50
CA HIS A 163 19.48 -1.70 -10.61
C HIS A 163 18.88 -2.57 -11.71
N TYR A 164 19.75 -3.08 -12.56
CA TYR A 164 19.50 -4.16 -13.50
C TYR A 164 20.17 -5.44 -12.97
N PRO A 165 19.81 -6.64 -13.46
CA PRO A 165 20.37 -7.89 -12.95
C PRO A 165 21.90 -7.99 -12.99
N HIS A 166 22.54 -7.22 -13.86
CA HIS A 166 24.00 -7.35 -14.10
C HIS A 166 24.75 -6.02 -14.00
N HIS A 167 24.06 -4.89 -13.78
CA HIS A 167 24.71 -3.58 -13.64
C HIS A 167 23.82 -2.56 -12.96
N VAL A 168 24.43 -1.50 -12.49
CA VAL A 168 23.75 -0.30 -11.97
C VAL A 168 23.63 0.72 -13.09
N GLN A 169 22.41 1.13 -13.42
CA GLN A 169 22.16 2.19 -14.40
C GLN A 169 22.09 3.53 -13.69
N HIS A 170 23.18 4.28 -13.74
CA HIS A 170 23.23 5.64 -13.22
C HIS A 170 22.45 6.62 -14.09
N GLY A 171 21.93 7.68 -13.47
CA GLY A 171 21.19 8.74 -14.18
C GLY A 171 19.83 8.30 -14.71
N LEU A 172 19.33 7.17 -14.26
CA LEU A 172 17.98 6.68 -14.52
C LEU A 172 17.20 6.69 -13.18
N PRO A 173 16.53 7.79 -12.86
CA PRO A 173 15.80 7.91 -11.61
C PRO A 173 14.57 7.00 -11.61
N THR A 174 14.26 6.44 -10.44
CA THR A 174 13.02 5.70 -10.22
C THR A 174 12.21 6.35 -9.10
N THR A 175 10.91 6.22 -9.13
CA THR A 175 10.02 6.85 -8.17
C THR A 175 9.11 5.81 -7.53
N MET A 176 9.09 5.77 -6.22
CA MET A 176 8.05 5.14 -5.42
C MET A 176 7.04 6.22 -5.05
N TRP A 177 5.76 5.97 -5.28
CA TRP A 177 4.71 6.94 -5.15
C TRP A 177 3.99 6.84 -3.81
N LEU A 178 3.61 7.97 -3.25
CA LEU A 178 2.63 8.07 -2.17
C LEU A 178 1.25 8.24 -2.80
N SER A 179 0.50 7.15 -2.88
CA SER A 179 -0.88 7.15 -3.36
C SER A 179 -1.85 7.30 -2.19
N ARG A 180 -2.96 8.01 -2.43
CA ARG A 180 -4.01 8.24 -1.45
C ARG A 180 -5.35 7.77 -1.99
N VAL A 181 -6.06 6.92 -1.22
CA VAL A 181 -7.36 6.37 -1.57
C VAL A 181 -8.38 6.75 -0.51
N GLY A 182 -9.46 7.42 -0.90
CA GLY A 182 -10.53 7.82 0.01
C GLY A 182 -11.45 6.66 0.36
N MET A 183 -11.91 6.62 1.62
CA MET A 183 -12.92 5.67 2.09
C MET A 183 -14.22 6.42 2.38
N PRO A 184 -15.17 6.48 1.41
CA PRO A 184 -16.35 7.32 1.52
C PRO A 184 -17.41 6.79 2.51
N ARG A 185 -17.38 5.48 2.82
CA ARG A 185 -18.33 4.86 3.75
C ARG A 185 -17.98 5.17 5.20
N HIS A 186 -18.99 5.57 5.97
CA HIS A 186 -18.86 5.79 7.41
C HIS A 186 -18.96 4.50 8.27
N GLY A 187 -18.90 3.31 7.64
CA GLY A 187 -18.88 2.02 8.32
C GLY A 187 -17.53 1.70 8.95
N ARG A 188 -17.52 0.66 9.81
CA ARG A 188 -16.29 0.12 10.40
C ARG A 188 -15.67 -0.88 9.43
N ALA A 189 -14.54 -0.53 8.83
CA ALA A 189 -13.82 -1.45 7.97
C ALA A 189 -13.07 -2.49 8.81
N LEU A 190 -13.03 -3.73 8.30
CA LEU A 190 -12.40 -4.90 8.93
C LEU A 190 -11.19 -5.39 8.16
N ALA A 191 -11.21 -5.24 6.84
CA ALA A 191 -10.15 -5.74 5.97
C ALA A 191 -10.08 -4.92 4.68
N LEU A 192 -8.90 -4.94 4.08
CA LEU A 192 -8.64 -4.46 2.73
C LEU A 192 -8.22 -5.63 1.86
N ARG A 193 -8.66 -5.66 0.60
CA ARG A 193 -8.11 -6.55 -0.39
C ARG A 193 -7.35 -5.75 -1.43
N LEU A 194 -6.07 -6.03 -1.57
CA LEU A 194 -5.22 -5.42 -2.56
C LEU A 194 -5.70 -5.74 -3.99
N PRO A 195 -5.35 -4.93 -4.98
CA PRO A 195 -5.62 -5.21 -6.39
C PRO A 195 -5.12 -6.59 -6.84
N ARG A 196 -5.63 -7.08 -7.96
CA ARG A 196 -5.09 -8.24 -8.66
C ARG A 196 -4.28 -7.80 -9.88
N SER A 197 -3.32 -6.95 -9.64
CA SER A 197 -2.45 -6.41 -10.67
C SER A 197 -0.99 -6.66 -10.30
N VAL A 198 -0.38 -7.65 -10.93
CA VAL A 198 1.03 -8.01 -10.71
C VAL A 198 2.01 -6.88 -11.06
N ALA A 199 1.54 -5.84 -11.75
CA ALA A 199 2.32 -4.64 -12.03
C ALA A 199 2.39 -3.68 -10.83
N LEU A 200 1.50 -3.84 -9.82
CA LEU A 200 1.45 -3.00 -8.63
C LEU A 200 2.20 -3.64 -7.48
N HIS A 201 3.04 -2.85 -6.83
CA HIS A 201 3.89 -3.23 -5.71
C HIS A 201 3.63 -2.29 -4.53
N VAL A 202 3.29 -2.83 -3.37
CA VAL A 202 3.02 -2.08 -2.14
C VAL A 202 4.15 -2.32 -1.15
N PHE A 203 4.76 -1.25 -0.66
CA PHE A 203 5.90 -1.27 0.28
C PHE A 203 5.49 -0.90 1.69
N ALA A 204 4.45 -0.08 1.85
CA ALA A 204 3.90 0.27 3.16
C ALA A 204 2.45 0.74 3.04
N VAL A 205 1.68 0.57 4.12
CA VAL A 205 0.28 0.96 4.21
C VAL A 205 0.05 1.72 5.50
N THR A 206 -0.64 2.86 5.41
CA THR A 206 -1.09 3.63 6.56
C THR A 206 -2.55 4.03 6.38
N LEU A 207 -3.34 3.91 7.43
CA LEU A 207 -4.74 4.33 7.46
C LEU A 207 -4.87 5.58 8.30
N LEU A 208 -5.73 6.51 7.87
CA LEU A 208 -6.15 7.63 8.69
C LEU A 208 -7.51 7.31 9.26
N THR A 209 -7.61 7.27 10.60
CA THR A 209 -8.89 7.08 11.28
C THR A 209 -9.82 8.27 11.03
N GLY A 210 -11.11 7.97 10.84
CA GLY A 210 -12.12 8.98 10.66
C GLY A 210 -12.25 9.87 11.90
N ILE A 211 -12.37 11.16 11.67
CA ILE A 211 -12.65 12.11 12.74
C ILE A 211 -14.12 11.94 13.12
N ASP A 212 -14.41 11.44 14.32
CA ASP A 212 -15.75 11.53 14.89
C ASP A 212 -16.04 12.99 15.19
N VAL A 213 -16.75 13.64 14.27
CA VAL A 213 -17.31 14.96 14.53
C VAL A 213 -18.42 14.77 15.55
N ARG A 214 -18.09 14.77 16.85
CA ARG A 214 -19.11 14.91 17.90
C ARG A 214 -19.74 16.28 17.71
N ARG A 215 -21.02 16.30 17.35
CA ARG A 215 -21.80 17.54 17.43
C ARG A 215 -21.77 18.02 18.86
N ALA A 216 -21.65 19.33 19.04
CA ALA A 216 -21.63 19.97 20.36
C ALA A 216 -22.92 19.72 21.22
N ASP A 217 -23.92 19.06 20.63
CA ASP A 217 -25.20 18.68 21.25
C ASP A 217 -25.24 17.25 21.81
N GLY A 218 -24.16 16.50 21.76
CA GLY A 218 -24.06 15.16 22.38
C GLY A 218 -24.82 14.04 21.65
N THR A 219 -25.35 14.28 20.47
CA THR A 219 -26.08 13.28 19.66
C THR A 219 -25.14 12.67 18.65
N THR A 220 -24.91 11.35 18.77
CA THR A 220 -24.24 10.54 17.74
C THR A 220 -25.18 10.37 16.56
N ALA A 221 -24.71 10.71 15.37
CA ALA A 221 -25.41 10.47 14.11
C ALA A 221 -25.16 9.04 13.62
#